data_448ef6a9b7f4941b0fad0fba5600dec4
#
_entry.id   448ef6a9b7f4941b0fad0fba5600dec4
#
_cell.length_a   1.000
_cell.length_b   1.000
_cell.length_c   1.000
_cell.angle_alpha   90.00
_cell.angle_beta   90.00
_cell.angle_gamma   90.00
#
_symmetry.space_group_name_H-M   'P 1'
#
loop_
_entity.id
_entity.type
_entity.pdbx_description
1 polymer ?
#
loop_
_entity_poly.entity_id
_entity_poly.type
_entity_poly.pdbx_seq_one_letter_code
_entity_poly.pdbx_strand_id
1 'polypeptide(L)'
;IVGDRPVVPREPILADVRDVFGMTEAGGHLWIATDRGLLRHVDGRYTQVSSAQGLPFDTIFQMVEDGHGHLWLTGNRGIVRVALDELEAAADGRLARLDAVRFGEADGMASSQCNGSSQPTAWRRDDGSLWFATARGVAVLGPDYLQRGNYAAPPVVIEDNPVSHALFGSIDYQFEN
;
A
#
# COMPACT_ATOMS: atom_id res chain seq x y z
N ILE A 1 6.20 -13.35 -19.46
CA ILE A 1 6.76 -14.47 -20.23
C ILE A 1 5.91 -14.64 -21.47
N VAL A 2 6.48 -14.60 -22.65
CA VAL A 2 5.81 -14.91 -23.91
C VAL A 2 6.44 -16.21 -24.43
N GLY A 3 5.65 -17.29 -24.43
CA GLY A 3 6.19 -18.66 -24.60
C GLY A 3 7.07 -19.02 -23.40
N ASP A 4 8.21 -19.65 -23.62
CA ASP A 4 9.15 -20.09 -22.57
C ASP A 4 10.26 -19.05 -22.25
N ARG A 5 10.15 -17.82 -22.72
CA ARG A 5 11.18 -16.79 -22.53
C ARG A 5 10.66 -15.64 -21.67
N PRO A 6 11.46 -15.17 -20.70
CA PRO A 6 11.15 -13.94 -19.98
C PRO A 6 11.19 -12.75 -20.95
N VAL A 7 10.20 -11.87 -20.87
CA VAL A 7 10.16 -10.64 -21.63
C VAL A 7 10.37 -9.49 -20.65
N VAL A 8 11.35 -8.65 -20.94
CA VAL A 8 11.55 -7.39 -20.22
C VAL A 8 10.79 -6.32 -20.99
N PRO A 9 9.76 -5.70 -20.39
CA PRO A 9 9.06 -4.58 -21.01
C PRO A 9 10.04 -3.42 -21.24
N ARG A 10 10.00 -2.83 -22.43
CA ARG A 10 10.87 -1.70 -22.81
C ARG A 10 10.10 -0.39 -22.88
N GLU A 11 9.18 -0.20 -21.98
CA GLU A 11 8.42 1.05 -21.86
C GLU A 11 9.31 2.14 -21.23
N PRO A 12 9.37 3.35 -21.79
CA PRO A 12 10.18 4.45 -21.25
C PRO A 12 9.86 4.78 -19.79
N ILE A 13 8.60 4.66 -19.38
CA ILE A 13 8.14 4.90 -18.02
C ILE A 13 8.77 3.95 -16.98
N LEU A 14 9.25 2.78 -17.40
CA LEU A 14 9.90 1.81 -16.54
C LEU A 14 11.40 2.10 -16.36
N ALA A 15 11.98 2.97 -17.17
CA ALA A 15 13.42 3.25 -17.14
C ALA A 15 13.88 3.90 -15.83
N ASP A 16 12.99 4.67 -15.17
CA ASP A 16 13.28 5.37 -13.92
C ASP A 16 12.90 4.56 -12.68
N VAL A 17 12.19 3.44 -12.84
CA VAL A 17 11.82 2.54 -11.74
C VAL A 17 13.01 1.68 -11.38
N ARG A 18 13.44 1.72 -10.12
CA ARG A 18 14.54 0.92 -9.59
C ARG A 18 14.05 -0.29 -8.82
N ASP A 19 12.99 -0.10 -8.03
CA ASP A 19 12.45 -1.10 -7.13
C ASP A 19 10.96 -1.31 -7.38
N VAL A 20 10.57 -2.57 -7.47
CA VAL A 20 9.18 -3.03 -7.47
C VAL A 20 8.96 -3.76 -6.15
N PHE A 21 8.06 -3.24 -5.32
CA PHE A 21 7.81 -3.77 -3.98
C PHE A 21 6.64 -4.74 -3.91
N GLY A 22 5.62 -4.56 -4.75
CA GLY A 22 4.46 -5.44 -4.72
C GLY A 22 3.55 -5.22 -5.93
N MET A 23 2.62 -6.15 -6.12
CA MET A 23 1.62 -6.09 -7.18
C MET A 23 0.27 -6.55 -6.63
N THR A 24 -0.81 -5.95 -7.11
CA THR A 24 -2.18 -6.35 -6.78
C THR A 24 -3.11 -6.12 -7.97
N GLU A 25 -4.16 -6.91 -8.07
CA GLU A 25 -5.27 -6.63 -8.97
C GLU A 25 -6.34 -5.86 -8.20
N ALA A 26 -6.76 -4.71 -8.73
CA ALA A 26 -7.85 -3.91 -8.20
C ALA A 26 -8.55 -3.19 -9.35
N GLY A 27 -9.88 -3.10 -9.32
CA GLY A 27 -10.68 -2.51 -10.39
C GLY A 27 -10.55 -3.21 -11.75
N GLY A 28 -10.13 -4.48 -11.76
CA GLY A 28 -9.88 -5.25 -12.99
C GLY A 28 -8.54 -4.93 -13.68
N HIS A 29 -7.67 -4.14 -13.04
CA HIS A 29 -6.36 -3.79 -13.57
C HIS A 29 -5.23 -4.24 -12.63
N LEU A 30 -4.05 -4.49 -13.20
CA LEU A 30 -2.84 -4.77 -12.43
C LEU A 30 -2.19 -3.45 -11.99
N TRP A 31 -2.07 -3.27 -10.68
CA TRP A 31 -1.34 -2.18 -10.05
C TRP A 31 -0.01 -2.69 -9.50
N ILE A 32 1.03 -1.90 -9.67
CA ILE A 32 2.41 -2.23 -9.30
C ILE A 32 2.96 -1.12 -8.41
N ALA A 33 3.37 -1.48 -7.19
CA ALA A 33 3.98 -0.59 -6.21
C ALA A 33 5.48 -0.44 -6.48
N THR A 34 5.96 0.79 -6.60
CA THR A 34 7.35 1.08 -6.95
C THR A 34 7.97 2.17 -6.06
N ASP A 35 9.25 2.45 -6.27
CA ASP A 35 9.94 3.61 -5.70
C ASP A 35 9.58 4.94 -6.38
N ARG A 36 8.72 4.91 -7.42
CA ARG A 36 8.29 6.04 -8.23
C ARG A 36 6.76 6.24 -8.28
N GLY A 37 6.03 5.71 -7.30
CA GLY A 37 4.57 5.72 -7.26
C GLY A 37 3.98 4.39 -7.68
N LEU A 38 2.77 4.46 -8.17
CA LEU A 38 2.03 3.33 -8.70
C LEU A 38 2.12 3.28 -10.22
N LEU A 39 2.31 2.10 -10.76
CA LEU A 39 2.10 1.83 -12.17
C LEU A 39 0.82 1.02 -12.33
N ARG A 40 -0.03 1.42 -13.26
CA ARG A 40 -1.15 0.62 -13.75
C ARG A 40 -0.80 0.00 -15.08
N HIS A 41 -1.01 -1.29 -15.21
CA HIS A 41 -0.83 -2.02 -16.47
C HIS A 41 -2.18 -2.43 -17.06
N VAL A 42 -2.44 -1.99 -18.30
CA VAL A 42 -3.65 -2.32 -19.08
C VAL A 42 -3.24 -2.54 -20.53
N ASP A 43 -3.63 -3.68 -21.11
CA ASP A 43 -3.41 -4.00 -22.54
C ASP A 43 -1.98 -3.77 -23.02
N GLY A 44 -0.99 -4.13 -22.20
CA GLY A 44 0.43 -4.00 -22.52
C GLY A 44 1.00 -2.60 -22.33
N ARG A 45 0.22 -1.63 -21.84
CA ARG A 45 0.64 -0.25 -21.56
C ARG A 45 0.75 0.00 -20.07
N TYR A 46 1.72 0.84 -19.71
CA TYR A 46 1.91 1.29 -18.33
C TYR A 46 1.57 2.77 -18.22
N THR A 47 0.81 3.11 -17.17
CA THR A 47 0.57 4.51 -16.78
C THR A 47 1.00 4.70 -15.32
N GLN A 48 1.50 5.87 -14.99
CA GLN A 48 2.04 6.16 -13.66
C GLN A 48 1.15 7.15 -12.92
N VAL A 49 0.93 6.86 -11.63
CA VAL A 49 0.34 7.77 -10.66
C VAL A 49 1.34 7.99 -9.53
N SER A 50 1.67 9.25 -9.25
CA SER A 50 2.73 9.63 -8.33
C SER A 50 2.35 10.88 -7.51
N SER A 51 3.30 11.47 -6.83
CA SER A 51 3.13 12.77 -6.15
C SER A 51 2.73 13.89 -7.12
N ALA A 52 3.03 13.77 -8.40
CA ALA A 52 2.56 14.71 -9.42
C ALA A 52 1.02 14.74 -9.54
N GLN A 53 0.35 13.62 -9.28
CA GLN A 53 -1.11 13.50 -9.20
C GLN A 53 -1.64 13.58 -7.76
N GLY A 54 -0.81 13.92 -6.79
CA GLY A 54 -1.26 14.16 -5.41
C GLY A 54 -1.08 12.99 -4.44
N LEU A 55 -0.36 11.93 -4.80
CA LEU A 55 0.05 10.95 -3.79
C LEU A 55 0.97 11.62 -2.75
N PRO A 56 0.79 11.36 -1.44
CA PRO A 56 1.60 11.97 -0.40
C PRO A 56 3.09 11.57 -0.42
N PHE A 57 3.42 10.47 -1.10
CA PHE A 57 4.78 9.96 -1.31
C PHE A 57 4.82 8.99 -2.50
N ASP A 58 6.01 8.81 -3.09
CA ASP A 58 6.20 7.97 -4.28
C ASP A 58 6.71 6.56 -3.97
N THR A 59 7.38 6.35 -2.83
CA THR A 59 7.83 5.00 -2.46
C THR A 59 6.69 4.22 -1.83
N ILE A 60 6.09 3.32 -2.58
CA ILE A 60 4.95 2.50 -2.17
C ILE A 60 5.44 1.08 -1.93
N PHE A 61 5.28 0.55 -0.71
CA PHE A 61 5.76 -0.78 -0.34
C PHE A 61 4.74 -1.87 -0.61
N GLN A 62 3.46 -1.62 -0.29
CA GLN A 62 2.40 -2.59 -0.45
C GLN A 62 1.08 -1.89 -0.71
N MET A 63 0.15 -2.64 -1.29
CA MET A 63 -1.22 -2.21 -1.59
C MET A 63 -2.20 -3.27 -1.14
N VAL A 64 -3.34 -2.85 -0.63
CA VAL A 64 -4.46 -3.73 -0.30
C VAL A 64 -5.79 -3.02 -0.59
N GLU A 65 -6.71 -3.71 -1.27
CA GLU A 65 -8.06 -3.23 -1.53
C GLU A 65 -8.97 -3.53 -0.34
N ASP A 66 -9.80 -2.55 0.08
CA ASP A 66 -10.69 -2.70 1.23
C ASP A 66 -12.03 -3.39 0.90
N GLY A 67 -12.34 -3.58 -0.37
CA GLY A 67 -13.63 -4.09 -0.83
C GLY A 67 -14.76 -3.05 -0.81
N HIS A 68 -14.43 -1.78 -0.55
CA HIS A 68 -15.34 -0.64 -0.52
C HIS A 68 -14.96 0.42 -1.57
N GLY A 69 -14.12 0.04 -2.54
CA GLY A 69 -13.70 0.89 -3.63
C GLY A 69 -12.48 1.78 -3.32
N HIS A 70 -11.68 1.43 -2.31
CA HIS A 70 -10.44 2.14 -2.03
C HIS A 70 -9.24 1.19 -2.08
N LEU A 71 -8.13 1.74 -2.51
CA LEU A 71 -6.83 1.12 -2.40
C LEU A 71 -6.05 1.78 -1.25
N TRP A 72 -5.51 0.94 -0.37
CA TRP A 72 -4.70 1.36 0.77
C TRP A 72 -3.25 1.08 0.46
N LEU A 73 -2.43 2.10 0.54
CA LEU A 73 -1.02 2.09 0.18
C LEU A 73 -0.17 2.26 1.42
N THR A 74 0.93 1.52 1.53
CA THR A 74 1.88 1.68 2.63
C THR A 74 3.21 2.26 2.13
N GLY A 75 3.87 3.03 2.97
CA GLY A 75 5.19 3.60 2.69
C GLY A 75 5.94 3.94 3.98
N ASN A 76 7.08 4.60 3.85
CA ASN A 76 7.90 5.02 5.00
C ASN A 76 7.31 6.24 5.75
N ARG A 77 6.23 6.83 5.25
CA ARG A 77 5.61 8.06 5.80
C ARG A 77 4.15 7.85 6.19
N GLY A 78 3.70 6.62 6.32
CA GLY A 78 2.35 6.27 6.75
C GLY A 78 1.61 5.35 5.80
N ILE A 79 0.31 5.30 6.03
CA ILE A 79 -0.67 4.60 5.21
C ILE A 79 -1.47 5.65 4.46
N VAL A 80 -1.74 5.41 3.19
CA VAL A 80 -2.56 6.29 2.35
C VAL A 80 -3.78 5.53 1.88
N ARG A 81 -4.95 6.12 2.04
CA ARG A 81 -6.17 5.68 1.38
C ARG A 81 -6.46 6.56 0.19
N VAL A 82 -6.82 5.95 -0.91
CA VAL A 82 -7.22 6.62 -2.14
C VAL A 82 -8.36 5.87 -2.79
N ALA A 83 -9.33 6.58 -3.35
CA ALA A 83 -10.43 5.97 -4.09
C ALA A 83 -9.90 5.34 -5.39
N LEU A 84 -10.36 4.13 -5.67
CA LEU A 84 -9.86 3.37 -6.83
C LEU A 84 -10.28 4.03 -8.15
N ASP A 85 -11.49 4.59 -8.21
CA ASP A 85 -11.98 5.32 -9.37
C ASP A 85 -11.18 6.61 -9.64
N GLU A 86 -10.69 7.30 -8.59
CA GLU A 86 -9.78 8.42 -8.74
C GLU A 86 -8.40 7.98 -9.25
N LEU A 87 -7.86 6.87 -8.75
CA LEU A 87 -6.61 6.29 -9.26
C LEU A 87 -6.73 5.97 -10.75
N GLU A 88 -7.85 5.33 -11.15
CA GLU A 88 -8.14 5.04 -12.55
C GLU A 88 -8.22 6.32 -13.38
N ALA A 89 -8.96 7.31 -12.89
CA ALA A 89 -9.10 8.59 -13.59
C ALA A 89 -7.76 9.35 -13.72
N ALA A 90 -6.92 9.29 -12.68
CA ALA A 90 -5.60 9.89 -12.71
C ALA A 90 -4.67 9.18 -13.70
N ALA A 91 -4.68 7.85 -13.70
CA ALA A 91 -3.91 7.03 -14.63
C ALA A 91 -4.34 7.23 -16.10
N ASP A 92 -5.61 7.55 -16.33
CA ASP A 92 -6.14 7.92 -17.67
C ASP A 92 -5.88 9.38 -18.05
N GLY A 93 -5.31 10.18 -17.14
CA GLY A 93 -5.13 11.63 -17.35
C GLY A 93 -6.43 12.45 -17.28
N ARG A 94 -7.53 11.86 -16.79
CA ARG A 94 -8.83 12.53 -16.61
C ARG A 94 -8.94 13.29 -15.29
N LEU A 95 -8.11 12.94 -14.30
CA LEU A 95 -8.04 13.58 -12.99
C LEU A 95 -6.61 14.11 -12.77
N ALA A 96 -6.49 15.42 -12.54
CA ALA A 96 -5.18 16.04 -12.33
C ALA A 96 -4.65 15.86 -10.91
N ARG A 97 -5.55 15.69 -9.91
CA ARG A 97 -5.17 15.58 -8.50
C ARG A 97 -6.12 14.67 -7.74
N LEU A 98 -5.54 13.72 -7.02
CA LEU A 98 -6.21 12.77 -6.13
C LEU A 98 -6.62 13.44 -4.80
N ASP A 99 -7.72 12.97 -4.22
CA ASP A 99 -8.08 13.22 -2.82
C ASP A 99 -7.57 12.07 -1.93
N ALA A 100 -6.26 12.00 -1.79
CA ALA A 100 -5.59 10.94 -1.02
C ALA A 100 -5.48 11.32 0.45
N VAL A 101 -6.00 10.46 1.34
CA VAL A 101 -5.95 10.65 2.79
C VAL A 101 -4.80 9.85 3.38
N ARG A 102 -3.87 10.54 4.08
CA ARG A 102 -2.72 9.91 4.73
C ARG A 102 -2.98 9.76 6.23
N PHE A 103 -2.60 8.60 6.77
CA PHE A 103 -2.62 8.27 8.19
C PHE A 103 -1.19 8.05 8.69
N GLY A 104 -0.91 8.53 9.89
CA GLY A 104 0.39 8.46 10.52
C GLY A 104 0.32 8.53 12.05
N GLU A 105 1.42 8.93 12.70
CA GLU A 105 1.50 9.00 14.17
C GLU A 105 0.52 10.03 14.75
N ALA A 106 0.24 11.12 14.04
CA ALA A 106 -0.78 12.10 14.44
C ALA A 106 -2.20 11.52 14.49
N ASP A 107 -2.44 10.42 13.76
CA ASP A 107 -3.71 9.70 13.69
C ASP A 107 -3.74 8.50 14.64
N GLY A 108 -2.73 8.37 15.52
CA GLY A 108 -2.65 7.32 16.53
C GLY A 108 -1.82 6.10 16.14
N MET A 109 -1.17 6.07 14.98
CA MET A 109 -0.24 4.98 14.67
C MET A 109 0.99 5.02 15.60
N ALA A 110 1.48 3.85 16.03
CA ALA A 110 2.72 3.77 16.81
C ALA A 110 3.96 4.19 16.03
N SER A 111 3.92 4.03 14.72
CA SER A 111 4.94 4.46 13.77
C SER A 111 4.32 4.69 12.41
N SER A 112 4.67 5.79 11.77
CA SER A 112 4.33 6.04 10.36
C SER A 112 5.18 5.21 9.40
N GLN A 113 6.30 4.64 9.85
CA GLN A 113 7.15 3.82 9.02
C GLN A 113 6.55 2.42 8.88
N CYS A 114 5.96 2.14 7.71
CA CYS A 114 5.52 0.79 7.36
C CYS A 114 6.70 -0.06 6.89
N ASN A 115 6.57 -1.37 7.03
CA ASN A 115 7.60 -2.30 6.59
C ASN A 115 7.55 -2.47 5.05
N GLY A 116 8.71 -2.43 4.40
CA GLY A 116 8.86 -2.65 2.96
C GLY A 116 9.81 -3.80 2.60
N SER A 117 10.42 -4.43 3.60
CA SER A 117 11.50 -5.41 3.39
C SER A 117 11.01 -6.85 3.20
N SER A 118 9.75 -7.15 3.51
CA SER A 118 9.16 -8.49 3.44
C SER A 118 7.74 -8.43 2.90
N GLN A 119 7.21 -9.57 2.45
CA GLN A 119 5.86 -9.69 1.91
C GLN A 119 5.12 -10.86 2.57
N PRO A 120 3.81 -10.71 2.84
CA PRO A 120 2.98 -9.52 2.75
C PRO A 120 3.17 -8.60 3.95
N THR A 121 3.17 -7.28 3.75
CA THR A 121 3.24 -6.26 4.81
C THR A 121 1.94 -5.51 5.02
N ALA A 122 0.93 -5.79 4.20
CA ALA A 122 -0.45 -5.40 4.39
C ALA A 122 -1.36 -6.58 4.03
N TRP A 123 -2.44 -6.75 4.78
CA TRP A 123 -3.36 -7.86 4.61
C TRP A 123 -4.80 -7.46 4.93
N ARG A 124 -5.75 -7.93 4.12
CA ARG A 124 -7.17 -7.88 4.43
C ARG A 124 -7.60 -9.24 4.94
N ARG A 125 -8.21 -9.27 6.13
CA ARG A 125 -8.78 -10.48 6.71
C ARG A 125 -10.19 -10.72 6.19
N ASP A 126 -10.69 -11.95 6.44
CA ASP A 126 -12.04 -12.36 6.05
C ASP A 126 -13.13 -11.57 6.76
N ASP A 127 -12.86 -11.04 7.97
CA ASP A 127 -13.75 -10.14 8.71
C ASP A 127 -13.79 -8.72 8.12
N GLY A 128 -13.02 -8.44 7.07
CA GLY A 128 -12.91 -7.15 6.39
C GLY A 128 -11.92 -6.20 7.04
N SER A 129 -11.29 -6.52 8.18
CA SER A 129 -10.26 -5.68 8.78
C SER A 129 -9.00 -5.63 7.92
N LEU A 130 -8.32 -4.46 7.94
CA LEU A 130 -7.03 -4.26 7.26
C LEU A 130 -5.90 -4.20 8.28
N TRP A 131 -4.84 -4.92 8.02
CA TRP A 131 -3.68 -5.07 8.89
C TRP A 131 -2.43 -4.60 8.17
N PHE A 132 -1.63 -3.75 8.81
CA PHE A 132 -0.43 -3.15 8.23
C PHE A 132 0.75 -3.33 9.17
N ALA A 133 1.82 -3.96 8.69
CA ALA A 133 3.07 -4.08 9.43
C ALA A 133 3.82 -2.75 9.47
N THR A 134 4.19 -2.30 10.66
CA THR A 134 4.96 -1.07 10.88
C THR A 134 6.25 -1.37 11.65
N ALA A 135 7.17 -0.41 11.71
CA ALA A 135 8.41 -0.53 12.46
C ALA A 135 8.19 -0.72 13.99
N ARG A 136 6.99 -0.43 14.51
CA ARG A 136 6.66 -0.53 15.94
C ARG A 136 5.41 -1.35 16.20
N GLY A 137 5.20 -2.41 15.43
CA GLY A 137 4.06 -3.32 15.59
C GLY A 137 3.10 -3.28 14.41
N VAL A 138 1.84 -3.56 14.64
CA VAL A 138 0.81 -3.68 13.61
C VAL A 138 -0.24 -2.58 13.78
N ALA A 139 -0.54 -1.86 12.71
CA ALA A 139 -1.70 -0.98 12.65
C ALA A 139 -2.90 -1.76 12.10
N VAL A 140 -4.05 -1.67 12.76
CA VAL A 140 -5.27 -2.39 12.38
C VAL A 140 -6.40 -1.41 12.17
N LEU A 141 -7.09 -1.54 11.04
CA LEU A 141 -8.33 -0.83 10.74
C LEU A 141 -9.49 -1.82 10.76
N GLY A 142 -10.40 -1.66 11.71
CA GLY A 142 -11.58 -2.51 11.81
C GLY A 142 -12.60 -2.25 10.69
N PRO A 143 -13.46 -3.24 10.37
CA PRO A 143 -14.45 -3.13 9.30
C PRO A 143 -15.46 -2.01 9.54
N ASP A 144 -15.83 -1.73 10.79
CA ASP A 144 -16.75 -0.63 11.13
C ASP A 144 -16.19 0.74 10.74
N TYR A 145 -14.88 0.91 10.82
CA TYR A 145 -14.22 2.14 10.41
C TYR A 145 -14.28 2.33 8.90
N LEU A 146 -14.04 1.25 8.15
CA LEU A 146 -14.06 1.26 6.69
C LEU A 146 -15.45 1.56 6.13
N GLN A 147 -16.52 1.20 6.86
CA GLN A 147 -17.91 1.40 6.42
C GLN A 147 -18.44 2.81 6.70
N ARG A 148 -17.89 3.54 7.66
CA ARG A 148 -18.48 4.82 8.12
C ARG A 148 -18.31 5.98 7.15
N GLY A 149 -17.46 5.88 6.15
CA GLY A 149 -17.29 6.91 5.10
C GLY A 149 -16.85 8.30 5.57
N ASN A 150 -16.92 8.60 6.86
CA ASN A 150 -16.55 9.88 7.45
C ASN A 150 -15.27 9.69 8.27
N TYR A 151 -14.17 9.95 7.64
CA TYR A 151 -12.84 9.64 8.14
C TYR A 151 -12.25 10.79 8.96
N ALA A 152 -12.83 11.05 10.13
CA ALA A 152 -12.02 11.57 11.22
C ALA A 152 -10.97 10.48 11.55
N ALA A 153 -9.73 10.90 11.81
CA ALA A 153 -8.62 9.98 12.07
C ALA A 153 -9.05 8.80 12.97
N PRO A 154 -8.78 7.53 12.58
CA PRO A 154 -9.18 6.39 13.38
C PRO A 154 -8.42 6.41 14.69
N PRO A 155 -9.03 5.99 15.80
CA PRO A 155 -8.24 5.53 16.91
C PRO A 155 -7.50 4.26 16.45
N VAL A 156 -6.23 4.38 16.13
CA VAL A 156 -5.36 3.22 15.91
C VAL A 156 -5.16 2.57 17.27
N VAL A 157 -5.88 1.51 17.51
CA VAL A 157 -5.65 0.67 18.70
C VAL A 157 -4.42 -0.18 18.38
N ILE A 158 -3.32 0.12 19.05
CA ILE A 158 -2.21 -0.82 19.15
C ILE A 158 -2.68 -1.90 20.14
N GLU A 159 -3.20 -2.98 19.60
CA GLU A 159 -3.33 -4.17 20.44
C GLU A 159 -1.92 -4.73 20.62
N ASP A 160 -1.38 -4.54 21.81
CA ASP A 160 -0.31 -5.37 22.36
C ASP A 160 -0.91 -6.79 22.51
N ASN A 161 -1.06 -7.47 21.38
CA ASN A 161 -1.63 -8.80 21.36
C ASN A 161 -0.52 -9.81 21.64
N PRO A 162 -0.57 -10.55 22.74
CA PRO A 162 0.38 -11.62 23.02
C PRO A 162 0.43 -12.69 21.92
N VAL A 163 -0.53 -12.70 20.99
CA VAL A 163 -0.53 -13.58 19.80
C VAL A 163 0.50 -13.14 18.75
N SER A 164 0.97 -11.90 18.74
CA SER A 164 2.00 -11.45 17.82
C SER A 164 3.35 -12.15 18.06
N HIS A 165 3.63 -12.55 19.31
CA HIS A 165 4.79 -13.36 19.66
C HIS A 165 4.69 -14.84 19.23
N ALA A 166 3.49 -15.34 18.99
CA ALA A 166 3.27 -16.75 18.65
C ALA A 166 3.22 -17.02 17.14
N LEU A 167 2.89 -16.01 16.31
CA LEU A 167 2.79 -16.16 14.85
C LEU A 167 4.05 -15.76 14.10
N PHE A 168 4.87 -14.90 14.69
CA PHE A 168 6.19 -14.54 14.16
C PHE A 168 7.19 -14.91 15.26
N GLY A 169 7.74 -16.11 15.21
CA GLY A 169 8.75 -16.56 16.17
C GLY A 169 9.74 -15.42 16.44
N SER A 170 10.00 -15.14 17.72
CA SER A 170 10.97 -14.13 18.16
C SER A 170 12.31 -14.40 17.47
N ILE A 171 12.66 -13.56 16.52
CA ILE A 171 14.04 -13.48 16.05
C ILE A 171 14.76 -12.61 17.08
N ASP A 172 15.24 -13.26 18.13
CA ASP A 172 16.18 -12.66 19.08
C ASP A 172 17.49 -12.39 18.35
N TYR A 173 17.68 -11.16 17.89
CA TYR A 173 19.01 -10.69 17.51
C TYR A 173 19.78 -10.41 18.81
N GLN A 174 20.51 -11.38 19.31
CA GLN A 174 21.56 -11.16 20.30
C GLN A 174 22.74 -10.49 19.56
N PHE A 175 22.90 -9.20 19.79
CA PHE A 175 24.20 -8.56 19.49
C PHE A 175 25.14 -8.88 20.65
N GLU A 176 26.06 -9.82 20.45
CA GLU A 176 27.22 -9.94 21.30
C GLU A 176 28.18 -8.80 21.00
N ASN A 177 28.60 -8.09 22.06
CA ASN A 177 29.64 -7.05 22.06
C ASN A 177 31.01 -7.62 21.72
#